data_01e831d0cdc748d06015080b40c8f4cd
#
_entry.id   01e831d0cdc748d06015080b40c8f4cd
#
_cell.length_a   1.000
_cell.length_b   1.000
_cell.length_c   1.000
_cell.angle_alpha   90.00
_cell.angle_beta   90.00
_cell.angle_gamma   90.00
#
_symmetry.space_group_name_H-M   'P 1'
#
loop_
_entity.id
_entity.type
_entity.pdbx_description
1 polymer ?
#
loop_
_entity_poly.entity_id
_entity_poly.type
_entity_poly.pdbx_seq_one_letter_code
_entity_poly.pdbx_strand_id
1 'polypeptide(L)'
;KYGQRKNARRGWGDVGKNLVLIGCGGALYVLVELCYRGRSHGSMFLLGGVCFWLIGLLDEVFPNAPLGVQMALGAWGIVCMEFLTGLVVNRWLRLGVWDYSAQPHNLLGQVCLPFAAWWAVLAGAAVILDDLLRFALFGEAFALPRLF
;
A
#
# COMPACT_ATOMS: atom_id res chain seq x y z
N LYS A 1 19.90 -7.56 -6.38
CA LYS A 1 19.00 -7.04 -5.35
C LYS A 1 18.47 -8.17 -4.44
N TYR A 2 17.97 -9.25 -5.03
CA TYR A 2 17.34 -10.38 -4.30
C TYR A 2 18.30 -11.16 -3.37
N GLY A 3 19.56 -11.33 -3.78
CA GLY A 3 20.56 -12.04 -2.96
C GLY A 3 21.07 -11.28 -1.74
N GLN A 4 20.89 -9.97 -1.70
CA GLN A 4 21.37 -9.11 -0.61
C GLN A 4 20.35 -9.03 0.56
N ARG A 5 19.05 -9.20 0.30
CA ARG A 5 18.04 -9.15 1.36
C ARG A 5 18.19 -10.29 2.40
N LYS A 6 18.76 -11.46 2.01
CA LYS A 6 18.94 -12.59 2.93
C LYS A 6 20.03 -12.42 4.00
N ASN A 7 20.86 -11.38 3.92
CA ASN A 7 21.95 -11.12 4.87
C ASN A 7 21.62 -10.10 5.96
N ALA A 8 20.35 -9.70 6.09
CA ALA A 8 19.93 -8.80 7.16
C ALA A 8 20.09 -9.46 8.54
N ARG A 9 20.57 -8.69 9.49
CA ARG A 9 20.88 -9.12 10.86
C ARG A 9 19.70 -9.90 11.47
N ARG A 10 19.99 -11.06 12.04
CA ARG A 10 19.08 -11.98 12.75
C ARG A 10 18.47 -11.33 14.01
N GLY A 11 17.57 -10.38 13.86
CA GLY A 11 16.92 -9.76 15.01
C GLY A 11 15.39 -9.87 14.99
N TRP A 12 14.83 -9.87 13.81
CA TRP A 12 13.38 -9.95 13.62
C TRP A 12 13.03 -11.16 12.75
N GLY A 13 12.14 -12.02 13.21
CA GLY A 13 11.56 -13.05 12.33
C GLY A 13 10.76 -12.40 11.20
N ASP A 14 10.58 -13.08 10.07
CA ASP A 14 9.86 -12.53 8.91
C ASP A 14 8.45 -12.06 9.26
N VAL A 15 7.77 -12.75 10.16
CA VAL A 15 6.44 -12.34 10.68
C VAL A 15 6.50 -11.00 11.41
N GLY A 16 7.51 -10.80 12.26
CA GLY A 16 7.68 -9.54 13.01
C GLY A 16 7.91 -8.35 12.08
N LYS A 17 8.76 -8.50 11.06
CA LYS A 17 9.01 -7.47 10.05
C LYS A 17 7.73 -7.10 9.30
N ASN A 18 6.98 -8.10 8.85
CA ASN A 18 5.73 -7.89 8.11
C ASN A 18 4.70 -7.14 8.97
N LEU A 19 4.55 -7.49 10.25
CA LEU A 19 3.65 -6.79 11.17
C LEU A 19 4.05 -5.33 11.38
N VAL A 20 5.34 -5.04 11.50
CA VAL A 20 5.84 -3.66 11.60
C VAL A 20 5.56 -2.88 10.33
N LEU A 21 5.81 -3.45 9.16
CA LEU A 21 5.52 -2.78 7.87
C LEU A 21 4.01 -2.54 7.67
N ILE A 22 3.16 -3.50 8.03
CA ILE A 22 1.70 -3.33 8.03
C ILE A 22 1.31 -2.20 8.98
N GLY A 23 1.88 -2.15 10.18
CA GLY A 23 1.63 -1.08 11.15
C GLY A 23 2.04 0.30 10.63
N CYS A 24 3.24 0.41 10.05
CA CYS A 24 3.73 1.65 9.45
C CYS A 24 2.84 2.09 8.27
N GLY A 25 2.52 1.19 7.35
CA GLY A 25 1.66 1.49 6.21
C GLY A 25 0.26 1.92 6.62
N GLY A 26 -0.33 1.24 7.62
CA GLY A 26 -1.63 1.61 8.17
C GLY A 26 -1.63 2.99 8.83
N ALA A 27 -0.60 3.31 9.61
CA ALA A 27 -0.45 4.63 10.23
C ALA A 27 -0.29 5.74 9.18
N LEU A 28 0.54 5.51 8.16
CA LEU A 28 0.73 6.45 7.05
C LEU A 28 -0.57 6.68 6.27
N TYR A 29 -1.32 5.63 5.99
CA TYR A 29 -2.60 5.76 5.30
C TYR A 29 -3.60 6.59 6.10
N VAL A 30 -3.75 6.30 7.39
CA VAL A 30 -4.60 7.09 8.31
C VAL A 30 -4.16 8.55 8.34
N LEU A 31 -2.86 8.83 8.37
CA LEU A 31 -2.33 10.19 8.34
C LEU A 31 -2.73 10.92 7.05
N VAL A 32 -2.59 10.26 5.88
CA VAL A 32 -3.03 10.81 4.58
C VAL A 32 -4.53 11.11 4.61
N GLU A 33 -5.36 10.21 5.13
CA GLU A 33 -6.80 10.46 5.25
C GLU A 33 -7.15 11.62 6.17
N LEU A 34 -6.48 11.72 7.32
CA LEU A 34 -6.69 12.82 8.25
C LEU A 34 -6.31 14.16 7.62
N CYS A 35 -5.21 14.21 6.86
CA CYS A 35 -4.81 15.41 6.13
C CYS A 35 -5.79 15.77 5.00
N TYR A 36 -6.33 14.77 4.29
CA TYR A 36 -7.20 14.99 3.13
C TYR A 36 -8.65 15.31 3.51
N ARG A 37 -9.23 14.55 4.44
CA ARG A 37 -10.67 14.67 4.79
C ARG A 37 -10.96 14.86 6.27
N GLY A 38 -9.93 15.03 7.12
CA GLY A 38 -10.06 15.31 8.55
C GLY A 38 -10.59 14.15 9.40
N ARG A 39 -10.81 12.96 8.80
CA ARG A 39 -11.32 11.77 9.49
C ARG A 39 -10.78 10.50 8.87
N SER A 40 -10.65 9.45 9.67
CA SER A 40 -10.33 8.09 9.24
C SER A 40 -11.13 7.06 10.04
N HIS A 41 -11.06 5.79 9.64
CA HIS A 41 -11.72 4.67 10.30
C HIS A 41 -10.73 3.52 10.48
N GLY A 42 -10.90 2.68 11.51
CA GLY A 42 -9.98 1.57 11.81
C GLY A 42 -9.80 0.58 10.65
N SER A 43 -10.82 0.37 9.82
CA SER A 43 -10.70 -0.45 8.60
C SER A 43 -9.68 0.10 7.61
N MET A 44 -9.48 1.42 7.58
CA MET A 44 -8.55 2.08 6.68
C MET A 44 -7.10 1.89 7.12
N PHE A 45 -6.87 1.78 8.44
CA PHE A 45 -5.57 1.38 8.97
C PHE A 45 -5.19 -0.03 8.48
N LEU A 46 -6.12 -0.99 8.57
CA LEU A 46 -5.88 -2.36 8.10
C LEU A 46 -5.69 -2.40 6.58
N LEU A 47 -6.58 -1.75 5.83
CA LEU A 47 -6.49 -1.69 4.37
C LEU A 47 -5.17 -1.08 3.91
N GLY A 48 -4.81 0.10 4.43
CA GLY A 48 -3.57 0.78 4.08
C GLY A 48 -2.33 -0.02 4.46
N GLY A 49 -2.34 -0.67 5.63
CA GLY A 49 -1.25 -1.52 6.08
C GLY A 49 -1.04 -2.75 5.19
N VAL A 50 -2.13 -3.45 4.85
CA VAL A 50 -2.06 -4.61 3.94
C VAL A 50 -1.63 -4.19 2.54
N CYS A 51 -2.17 -3.10 2.00
CA CYS A 51 -1.76 -2.59 0.69
C CYS A 51 -0.27 -2.20 0.67
N PHE A 52 0.22 -1.51 1.70
CA PHE A 52 1.63 -1.14 1.82
C PHE A 52 2.53 -2.38 1.83
N TRP A 53 2.20 -3.37 2.62
CA TRP A 53 2.94 -4.64 2.69
C TRP A 53 2.93 -5.38 1.34
N LEU A 54 1.77 -5.47 0.67
CA LEU A 54 1.65 -6.09 -0.66
C LEU A 54 2.51 -5.38 -1.71
N ILE A 55 2.57 -4.03 -1.66
CA ILE A 55 3.44 -3.25 -2.55
C ILE A 55 4.91 -3.58 -2.28
N GLY A 56 5.32 -3.69 -1.00
CA GLY A 56 6.66 -4.09 -0.64
C GLY A 56 7.06 -5.50 -1.12
N LEU A 57 6.08 -6.40 -1.32
CA LEU A 57 6.34 -7.73 -1.91
C LEU A 57 6.59 -7.68 -3.42
N LEU A 58 6.21 -6.61 -4.13
CA LEU A 58 6.40 -6.52 -5.59
C LEU A 58 7.88 -6.65 -5.97
N ASP A 59 8.79 -6.11 -5.17
CA ASP A 59 10.22 -6.27 -5.38
C ASP A 59 10.71 -7.72 -5.21
N GLU A 60 10.01 -8.50 -4.38
CA GLU A 60 10.34 -9.91 -4.17
C GLU A 60 9.81 -10.79 -5.29
N VAL A 61 8.60 -10.48 -5.78
CA VAL A 61 7.92 -11.24 -6.85
C VAL A 61 8.46 -10.85 -8.23
N PHE A 62 8.73 -9.55 -8.42
CA PHE A 62 9.18 -8.98 -9.69
C PHE A 62 10.50 -8.19 -9.51
N PRO A 63 11.63 -8.84 -9.20
CA PRO A 63 12.86 -8.17 -8.77
C PRO A 63 13.50 -7.25 -9.81
N ASN A 64 13.10 -7.36 -11.07
CA ASN A 64 13.61 -6.55 -12.19
C ASN A 64 12.56 -5.60 -12.78
N ALA A 65 11.37 -5.52 -12.19
CA ALA A 65 10.33 -4.65 -12.71
C ALA A 65 10.74 -3.17 -12.56
N PRO A 66 10.63 -2.36 -13.61
CA PRO A 66 10.82 -0.92 -13.48
C PRO A 66 9.74 -0.30 -12.60
N LEU A 67 10.05 0.87 -12.03
CA LEU A 67 9.15 1.56 -11.09
C LEU A 67 7.76 1.77 -11.67
N GLY A 68 7.65 2.15 -12.95
CA GLY A 68 6.35 2.34 -13.61
C GLY A 68 5.47 1.09 -13.61
N VAL A 69 6.06 -0.10 -13.79
CA VAL A 69 5.34 -1.37 -13.70
C VAL A 69 4.90 -1.64 -12.25
N GLN A 70 5.77 -1.39 -11.28
CA GLN A 70 5.43 -1.55 -9.85
C GLN A 70 4.32 -0.58 -9.43
N MET A 71 4.33 0.67 -9.92
CA MET A 71 3.26 1.65 -9.72
C MET A 71 1.92 1.15 -10.26
N ALA A 72 1.91 0.62 -11.49
CA ALA A 72 0.69 0.09 -12.11
C ALA A 72 0.14 -1.13 -11.36
N LEU A 73 1.00 -2.09 -11.02
CA LEU A 73 0.62 -3.28 -10.26
C LEU A 73 0.16 -2.92 -8.84
N GLY A 74 0.85 -1.99 -8.18
CA GLY A 74 0.49 -1.49 -6.86
C GLY A 74 -0.87 -0.79 -6.88
N ALA A 75 -1.11 0.10 -7.85
CA ALA A 75 -2.40 0.76 -8.02
C ALA A 75 -3.53 -0.24 -8.26
N TRP A 76 -3.31 -1.22 -9.13
CA TRP A 76 -4.29 -2.29 -9.38
C TRP A 76 -4.60 -3.06 -8.10
N GLY A 77 -3.58 -3.45 -7.33
CA GLY A 77 -3.74 -4.13 -6.04
C GLY A 77 -4.54 -3.29 -5.05
N ILE A 78 -4.22 -1.99 -4.91
CA ILE A 78 -4.96 -1.07 -4.03
C ILE A 78 -6.43 -0.98 -4.45
N VAL A 79 -6.72 -0.77 -5.74
CA VAL A 79 -8.09 -0.67 -6.25
C VAL A 79 -8.89 -1.95 -5.97
N CYS A 80 -8.30 -3.13 -6.17
CA CYS A 80 -8.94 -4.39 -5.83
C CYS A 80 -9.24 -4.52 -4.34
N MET A 81 -8.26 -4.19 -3.48
CA MET A 81 -8.41 -4.26 -2.04
C MET A 81 -9.41 -3.23 -1.51
N GLU A 82 -9.38 -2.00 -2.05
CA GLU A 82 -10.33 -0.94 -1.72
C GLU A 82 -11.76 -1.34 -2.13
N PHE A 83 -11.92 -1.92 -3.32
CA PHE A 83 -13.23 -2.40 -3.78
C PHE A 83 -13.79 -3.50 -2.87
N LEU A 84 -12.99 -4.52 -2.56
CA LEU A 84 -13.41 -5.62 -1.68
C LEU A 84 -13.73 -5.12 -0.27
N THR A 85 -12.88 -4.28 0.30
CA THR A 85 -13.11 -3.66 1.61
C THR A 85 -14.37 -2.82 1.60
N GLY A 86 -14.60 -2.04 0.53
CA GLY A 86 -15.79 -1.22 0.37
C GLY A 86 -17.09 -2.05 0.29
N LEU A 87 -17.05 -3.18 -0.41
CA LEU A 87 -18.19 -4.10 -0.43
C LEU A 87 -18.54 -4.61 0.98
N VAL A 88 -17.53 -4.94 1.78
CA VAL A 88 -17.74 -5.40 3.17
C VAL A 88 -18.17 -4.24 4.07
N VAL A 89 -17.36 -3.17 4.13
CA VAL A 89 -17.50 -2.11 5.13
C VAL A 89 -18.67 -1.17 4.82
N ASN A 90 -18.83 -0.76 3.56
CA ASN A 90 -19.84 0.22 3.18
C ASN A 90 -21.17 -0.42 2.76
N ARG A 91 -21.14 -1.56 2.06
CA ARG A 91 -22.39 -2.17 1.57
C ARG A 91 -22.94 -3.22 2.48
N TRP A 92 -22.14 -4.16 2.96
CA TRP A 92 -22.62 -5.23 3.86
C TRP A 92 -22.81 -4.71 5.29
N LEU A 93 -21.77 -4.11 5.89
CA LEU A 93 -21.85 -3.57 7.26
C LEU A 93 -22.52 -2.19 7.33
N ARG A 94 -22.75 -1.52 6.20
CA ARG A 94 -23.43 -0.22 6.07
C ARG A 94 -22.79 0.90 6.89
N LEU A 95 -21.46 0.85 7.08
CA LEU A 95 -20.75 1.84 7.89
C LEU A 95 -20.53 3.18 7.17
N GLY A 96 -20.63 3.22 5.82
CA GLY A 96 -20.51 4.46 5.05
C GLY A 96 -19.17 5.17 5.29
N VAL A 97 -18.06 4.44 5.36
CA VAL A 97 -16.74 5.00 5.66
C VAL A 97 -16.29 5.95 4.54
N TRP A 98 -16.59 5.59 3.28
CA TRP A 98 -16.41 6.45 2.10
C TRP A 98 -17.49 6.14 1.05
N ASP A 99 -17.69 7.09 0.13
CA ASP A 99 -18.60 6.96 -0.99
C ASP A 99 -18.09 7.77 -2.19
N TYR A 100 -17.80 7.08 -3.28
CA TYR A 100 -17.38 7.69 -4.55
C TYR A 100 -18.50 7.74 -5.59
N SER A 101 -19.77 7.55 -5.22
CA SER A 101 -20.90 7.54 -6.16
C SER A 101 -21.02 8.83 -6.98
N ALA A 102 -20.58 9.96 -6.42
CA ALA A 102 -20.55 11.25 -7.11
C ALA A 102 -19.33 11.43 -8.04
N GLN A 103 -18.36 10.51 -8.01
CA GLN A 103 -17.15 10.61 -8.83
C GLN A 103 -17.35 9.98 -10.21
N PRO A 104 -16.72 10.53 -11.27
CA PRO A 104 -16.80 9.95 -12.61
C PRO A 104 -16.13 8.56 -12.65
N HIS A 105 -16.69 7.68 -13.49
CA HIS A 105 -16.17 6.31 -13.67
C HIS A 105 -15.99 5.54 -12.35
N ASN A 106 -16.95 5.71 -11.43
CA ASN A 106 -16.97 4.90 -10.22
C ASN A 106 -17.58 3.51 -10.47
N LEU A 107 -17.15 2.55 -9.68
CA LEU A 107 -17.71 1.22 -9.64
C LEU A 107 -18.41 1.02 -8.29
N LEU A 108 -19.75 1.01 -8.34
CA LEU A 108 -20.62 0.83 -7.17
C LEU A 108 -20.36 1.84 -6.02
N GLY A 109 -19.76 3.02 -6.30
CA GLY A 109 -19.38 4.01 -5.31
C GLY A 109 -18.19 3.60 -4.43
N GLN A 110 -17.55 2.44 -4.69
CA GLN A 110 -16.48 1.93 -3.83
C GLN A 110 -15.08 2.32 -4.34
N VAL A 111 -14.89 2.38 -5.64
CA VAL A 111 -13.66 2.82 -6.31
C VAL A 111 -14.01 3.71 -7.49
N CYS A 112 -13.08 4.57 -7.92
CA CYS A 112 -13.27 5.41 -9.10
C CYS A 112 -11.93 5.69 -9.81
N LEU A 113 -12.00 6.01 -11.09
CA LEU A 113 -10.82 6.23 -11.93
C LEU A 113 -9.93 7.39 -11.46
N PRO A 114 -10.43 8.55 -11.02
CA PRO A 114 -9.58 9.62 -10.52
C PRO A 114 -8.72 9.20 -9.31
N PHE A 115 -9.28 8.44 -8.37
CA PHE A 115 -8.51 7.94 -7.22
C PHE A 115 -7.58 6.80 -7.62
N ALA A 116 -7.95 5.95 -8.59
CA ALA A 116 -7.04 4.93 -9.11
C ALA A 116 -5.75 5.54 -9.69
N ALA A 117 -5.84 6.69 -10.34
CA ALA A 117 -4.66 7.43 -10.82
C ALA A 117 -3.78 7.94 -9.65
N TRP A 118 -4.39 8.46 -8.58
CA TRP A 118 -3.66 8.84 -7.38
C TRP A 118 -3.01 7.64 -6.68
N TRP A 119 -3.68 6.48 -6.68
CA TRP A 119 -3.11 5.25 -6.13
C TRP A 119 -1.83 4.83 -6.87
N ALA A 120 -1.72 5.08 -8.17
CA ALA A 120 -0.48 4.81 -8.90
C ALA A 120 0.70 5.67 -8.39
N VAL A 121 0.46 6.96 -8.14
CA VAL A 121 1.48 7.86 -7.58
C VAL A 121 1.86 7.43 -6.17
N LEU A 122 0.86 7.14 -5.33
CA LEU A 122 1.10 6.71 -3.94
C LEU A 122 1.77 5.32 -3.88
N ALA A 123 1.46 4.42 -4.81
CA ALA A 123 2.15 3.13 -4.91
C ALA A 123 3.65 3.32 -5.22
N GLY A 124 3.99 4.25 -6.12
CA GLY A 124 5.40 4.59 -6.38
C GLY A 124 6.13 5.13 -5.15
N ALA A 125 5.48 6.02 -4.40
CA ALA A 125 6.02 6.51 -3.13
C ALA A 125 6.15 5.38 -2.09
N ALA A 126 5.17 4.48 -2.03
CA ALA A 126 5.17 3.33 -1.11
C ALA A 126 6.30 2.34 -1.40
N VAL A 127 6.63 2.08 -2.68
CA VAL A 127 7.79 1.24 -3.06
C VAL A 127 9.08 1.78 -2.47
N ILE A 128 9.33 3.10 -2.66
CA ILE A 128 10.54 3.75 -2.15
C ILE A 128 10.55 3.75 -0.61
N LEU A 129 9.41 4.02 -0.01
CA LEU A 129 9.29 4.10 1.45
C LEU A 129 9.43 2.72 2.11
N ASP A 130 8.92 1.65 1.49
CA ASP A 130 9.12 0.27 1.98
C ASP A 130 10.62 -0.07 2.01
N ASP A 131 11.35 0.20 0.93
CA ASP A 131 12.81 -0.01 0.88
C ASP A 131 13.55 0.82 1.95
N LEU A 132 13.13 2.07 2.16
CA LEU A 132 13.72 2.95 3.17
C LEU A 132 13.44 2.44 4.59
N LEU A 133 12.21 2.02 4.89
CA LEU A 133 11.86 1.45 6.20
C LEU A 133 12.60 0.14 6.45
N ARG A 134 12.71 -0.74 5.45
CA ARG A 134 13.48 -1.97 5.56
C ARG A 134 14.96 -1.70 5.84
N PHE A 135 15.53 -0.70 5.16
CA PHE A 135 16.90 -0.27 5.44
C PHE A 135 17.05 0.28 6.87
N ALA A 136 16.19 1.23 7.27
CA ALA A 136 16.32 1.93 8.54
C ALA A 136 16.01 1.04 9.75
N LEU A 137 14.98 0.19 9.68
CA LEU A 137 14.51 -0.61 10.81
C LEU A 137 15.17 -1.99 10.88
N PHE A 138 15.48 -2.59 9.74
CA PHE A 138 15.95 -3.97 9.69
C PHE A 138 17.39 -4.11 9.16
N GLY A 139 18.02 -3.02 8.70
CA GLY A 139 19.38 -3.02 8.16
C GLY A 139 19.47 -3.76 6.81
N GLU A 140 18.39 -3.82 6.06
CA GLU A 140 18.38 -4.40 4.72
C GLU A 140 19.04 -3.44 3.71
N ALA A 141 19.56 -3.97 2.60
CA ALA A 141 20.22 -3.13 1.60
C ALA A 141 19.21 -2.21 0.91
N PHE A 142 19.46 -0.90 0.99
CA PHE A 142 18.69 0.08 0.24
C PHE A 142 19.16 0.12 -1.22
N ALA A 143 18.22 0.05 -2.14
CA ALA A 143 18.51 0.27 -3.55
C ALA A 143 17.28 0.89 -4.22
N LEU A 144 17.48 2.03 -4.86
CA LEU A 144 16.41 2.68 -5.62
C LEU A 144 15.89 1.74 -6.72
N PRO A 145 14.56 1.71 -6.94
CA PRO A 145 13.97 0.96 -8.03
C PRO A 145 14.48 1.49 -9.38
N ARG A 146 14.55 0.62 -10.40
CA ARG A 146 14.89 1.06 -11.75
C ARG A 146 13.77 1.93 -12.29
N LEU A 147 14.14 3.07 -12.91
CA LEU A 147 13.12 3.96 -13.52
C LEU A 147 12.61 3.38 -14.85
N PHE A 148 13.51 2.64 -15.58
CA PHE A 148 13.24 2.05 -16.90
C PHE A 148 13.72 0.60 -16.94
#